data_6494732cae251987b15454b72709b024
#
_entry.id   6494732cae251987b15454b72709b024
#
_cell.length_a   1.000
_cell.length_b   1.000
_cell.length_c   1.000
_cell.angle_alpha   90.00
_cell.angle_beta   90.00
_cell.angle_gamma   90.00
#
_symmetry.space_group_name_H-M   'P 1'
#
loop_
_entity.id
_entity.type
_entity.pdbx_description
1 polymer ?
#
loop_
_entity_poly.entity_id
_entity_poly.type
_entity_poly.pdbx_seq_one_letter_code
_entity_poly.pdbx_strand_id
1 'polypeptide(L)'
;MLTYVCLGTNDLKRATVFYDATLGTLGLKRCITNDPEWDRVQAGWGTYEDGGLRQLSLWVGEPFDQKKATAGNGTLVAFTASSWKEIDNFHETALAKGGTSEGAPGLRLHYAPDFYAAYVRDLDGNKLAAVCRGFTEPQ
;
A
#
# COMPACT_ATOMS: atom_id res chain seq x y z
N MET A 1 -12.29 -8.22 11.62
CA MET A 1 -10.89 -7.72 11.64
C MET A 1 -10.07 -8.50 10.62
N LEU A 2 -9.39 -7.80 9.72
CA LEU A 2 -8.56 -8.45 8.71
C LEU A 2 -7.20 -8.82 9.30
N THR A 3 -6.69 -10.01 8.94
CA THR A 3 -5.32 -10.40 9.29
C THR A 3 -4.35 -9.86 8.24
N TYR A 4 -4.66 -10.06 6.96
CA TYR A 4 -3.84 -9.55 5.87
C TYR A 4 -4.66 -9.44 4.58
N VAL A 5 -4.08 -8.77 3.60
CA VAL A 5 -4.59 -8.66 2.23
C VAL A 5 -3.48 -9.11 1.28
N CYS A 6 -3.84 -9.80 0.21
CA CYS A 6 -2.90 -10.16 -0.86
C CYS A 6 -3.26 -9.39 -2.13
N LEU A 7 -2.23 -8.86 -2.79
CA LEU A 7 -2.33 -8.27 -4.13
C LEU A 7 -1.42 -9.02 -5.09
N GLY A 8 -1.85 -9.15 -6.34
CA GLY A 8 -1.08 -9.82 -7.37
C GLY A 8 -0.09 -8.88 -8.07
N THR A 9 1.05 -9.43 -8.47
CA THR A 9 2.01 -8.75 -9.33
C THR A 9 2.53 -9.72 -10.39
N ASN A 10 2.90 -9.17 -11.55
CA ASN A 10 3.56 -9.91 -12.62
C ASN A 10 5.09 -9.75 -12.58
N ASP A 11 5.60 -8.94 -11.67
CA ASP A 11 7.03 -8.68 -11.51
C ASP A 11 7.30 -8.24 -10.06
N LEU A 12 7.64 -9.21 -9.21
CA LEU A 12 7.86 -8.94 -7.78
C LEU A 12 9.02 -7.97 -7.54
N LYS A 13 10.10 -8.10 -8.31
CA LYS A 13 11.26 -7.23 -8.16
C LYS A 13 10.89 -5.76 -8.40
N ARG A 14 10.11 -5.50 -9.43
CA ARG A 14 9.57 -4.17 -9.73
C ARG A 14 8.59 -3.72 -8.65
N ALA A 15 7.70 -4.59 -8.24
CA ALA A 15 6.71 -4.29 -7.19
C ALA A 15 7.38 -3.94 -5.86
N THR A 16 8.47 -4.63 -5.46
CA THR A 16 9.16 -4.34 -4.20
C THR A 16 9.76 -2.95 -4.18
N VAL A 17 10.30 -2.46 -5.29
CA VAL A 17 10.83 -1.09 -5.38
C VAL A 17 9.71 -0.08 -5.14
N PHE A 18 8.55 -0.28 -5.76
CA PHE A 18 7.38 0.58 -5.59
C PHE A 18 6.88 0.56 -4.14
N TYR A 19 6.63 -0.63 -3.58
CA TYR A 19 6.02 -0.77 -2.25
C TYR A 19 6.97 -0.38 -1.13
N ASP A 20 8.27 -0.68 -1.23
CA ASP A 20 9.25 -0.24 -0.22
C ASP A 20 9.23 1.29 -0.07
N ALA A 21 9.24 2.01 -1.19
CA ALA A 21 9.23 3.46 -1.18
C ALA A 21 7.87 4.02 -0.75
N THR A 22 6.78 3.54 -1.34
CA THR A 22 5.44 4.09 -1.15
C THR A 22 4.88 3.79 0.24
N LEU A 23 4.98 2.55 0.70
CA LEU A 23 4.55 2.17 2.06
C LEU A 23 5.51 2.67 3.13
N GLY A 24 6.77 2.89 2.78
CA GLY A 24 7.74 3.52 3.67
C GLY A 24 7.32 4.92 4.12
N THR A 25 6.58 5.66 3.30
CA THR A 25 6.04 6.98 3.67
C THR A 25 5.01 6.88 4.81
N LEU A 26 4.41 5.72 5.01
CA LEU A 26 3.43 5.43 6.06
C LEU A 26 4.04 4.67 7.24
N GLY A 27 5.36 4.49 7.26
CA GLY A 27 6.05 3.76 8.33
C GLY A 27 5.96 2.23 8.23
N LEU A 28 5.47 1.69 7.12
CA LEU A 28 5.43 0.26 6.88
C LEU A 28 6.75 -0.21 6.27
N LYS A 29 7.21 -1.39 6.68
CA LYS A 29 8.47 -1.97 6.23
C LYS A 29 8.25 -3.32 5.58
N ARG A 30 9.09 -3.65 4.63
CA ARG A 30 9.14 -5.01 4.09
C ARG A 30 9.74 -5.94 5.15
N CYS A 31 8.97 -6.96 5.51
CA CYS A 31 9.32 -7.89 6.56
C CYS A 31 9.89 -9.20 6.01
N ILE A 32 9.34 -9.67 4.90
CA ILE A 32 9.72 -10.95 4.28
C ILE A 32 9.75 -10.76 2.76
N THR A 33 10.74 -11.41 2.11
CA THR A 33 10.82 -11.50 0.65
C THR A 33 11.21 -12.92 0.28
N ASN A 34 10.44 -13.54 -0.63
CA ASN A 34 10.77 -14.86 -1.20
C ASN A 34 11.20 -15.88 -0.14
N ASP A 35 10.31 -16.15 0.83
CA ASP A 35 10.59 -17.20 1.79
C ASP A 35 10.79 -18.54 1.04
N PRO A 36 11.99 -19.14 1.09
CA PRO A 36 12.28 -20.40 0.37
C PRO A 36 11.48 -21.58 0.88
N GLU A 37 10.91 -21.51 2.08
CA GLU A 37 10.01 -22.56 2.60
C GLU A 37 8.61 -22.45 1.99
N TRP A 38 8.29 -21.31 1.39
CA TRP A 38 7.01 -21.09 0.74
C TRP A 38 7.20 -21.18 -0.77
N ASP A 39 6.56 -22.10 -1.38
CA ASP A 39 6.63 -22.37 -2.82
C ASP A 39 5.94 -21.24 -3.64
N ARG A 40 6.23 -19.99 -3.28
CA ARG A 40 5.62 -18.81 -3.91
C ARG A 40 6.56 -17.62 -3.91
N VAL A 41 6.51 -16.90 -5.01
CA VAL A 41 7.24 -15.63 -5.18
C VAL A 41 6.38 -14.50 -4.62
N GLN A 42 6.71 -14.02 -3.42
CA GLN A 42 5.95 -12.98 -2.73
C GLN A 42 6.81 -12.20 -1.74
N ALA A 43 6.32 -11.02 -1.36
CA ALA A 43 6.90 -10.20 -0.30
C ALA A 43 5.79 -9.64 0.60
N GLY A 44 6.11 -9.39 1.86
CA GLY A 44 5.16 -8.91 2.85
C GLY A 44 5.62 -7.63 3.53
N TRP A 45 4.70 -6.69 3.71
CA TRP A 45 4.91 -5.42 4.41
C TRP A 45 4.03 -5.34 5.63
N GLY A 46 4.54 -4.67 6.65
CA GLY A 46 3.82 -4.46 7.89
C GLY A 46 4.62 -3.66 8.89
N THR A 47 4.29 -3.83 10.16
CA THR A 47 4.99 -3.21 11.27
C THR A 47 5.72 -4.27 12.08
N TYR A 48 6.84 -3.87 12.69
CA TYR A 48 7.51 -4.66 13.70
C TYR A 48 7.15 -4.09 15.08
N GLU A 49 6.83 -4.97 16.00
CA GLU A 49 6.72 -4.63 17.41
C GLU A 49 8.02 -4.97 18.13
N ASP A 50 8.24 -4.33 19.27
CA ASP A 50 9.36 -4.66 20.15
C ASP A 50 9.28 -6.14 20.56
N GLY A 51 10.42 -6.83 20.50
CA GLY A 51 10.48 -8.27 20.75
C GLY A 51 10.40 -9.14 19.51
N GLY A 52 10.36 -8.55 18.32
CA GLY A 52 10.43 -9.27 17.06
C GLY A 52 9.11 -9.82 16.54
N LEU A 53 7.99 -9.46 17.15
CA LEU A 53 6.66 -9.78 16.62
C LEU A 53 6.40 -8.95 15.36
N ARG A 54 5.93 -9.63 14.32
CA ARG A 54 5.62 -9.01 13.04
C ARG A 54 4.12 -8.99 12.82
N GLN A 55 3.60 -7.80 12.50
CA GLN A 55 2.25 -7.67 11.98
C GLN A 55 2.34 -7.43 10.47
N LEU A 56 2.17 -8.48 9.69
CA LEU A 56 2.14 -8.42 8.24
C LEU A 56 0.71 -8.10 7.82
N SER A 57 0.53 -6.98 7.14
CA SER A 57 -0.80 -6.54 6.72
C SER A 57 -1.01 -6.64 5.22
N LEU A 58 0.05 -6.56 4.43
CA LEU A 58 -0.02 -6.63 2.97
C LEU A 58 1.00 -7.63 2.44
N TRP A 59 0.52 -8.53 1.58
CA TRP A 59 1.34 -9.41 0.77
C TRP A 59 1.18 -9.05 -0.70
N VAL A 60 2.29 -8.99 -1.42
CA VAL A 60 2.31 -8.80 -2.87
C VAL A 60 3.09 -9.94 -3.47
N GLY A 61 2.54 -10.59 -4.47
CA GLY A 61 3.22 -11.74 -5.07
C GLY A 61 2.52 -12.27 -6.32
N GLU A 62 3.11 -13.32 -6.85
CA GLU A 62 2.50 -14.04 -7.95
C GLU A 62 1.18 -14.68 -7.49
N PRO A 63 0.14 -14.69 -8.34
CA PRO A 63 -1.11 -15.37 -8.00
C PRO A 63 -0.91 -16.84 -7.66
N PHE A 64 -1.74 -17.35 -6.74
CA PHE A 64 -1.65 -18.74 -6.29
C PHE A 64 -1.77 -19.74 -7.45
N ASP A 65 -2.59 -19.44 -8.46
CA ASP A 65 -2.79 -20.29 -9.63
C ASP A 65 -1.68 -20.15 -10.68
N GLN A 66 -0.67 -19.32 -10.42
CA GLN A 66 0.48 -19.04 -11.29
C GLN A 66 0.11 -18.42 -12.65
N LYS A 67 -1.13 -18.00 -12.81
CA LYS A 67 -1.55 -17.24 -14.00
C LYS A 67 -1.18 -15.78 -13.84
N LYS A 68 -1.30 -15.03 -14.92
CA LYS A 68 -1.04 -13.59 -14.94
C LYS A 68 -1.89 -12.87 -13.87
N ALA A 69 -1.26 -12.02 -13.06
CA ALA A 69 -1.96 -11.17 -12.13
C ALA A 69 -2.79 -10.12 -12.86
N THR A 70 -4.00 -9.90 -12.37
CA THR A 70 -4.89 -8.82 -12.82
C THR A 70 -5.41 -8.07 -11.61
N ALA A 71 -5.67 -6.78 -11.76
CA ALA A 71 -6.32 -6.00 -10.70
C ALA A 71 -7.82 -6.30 -10.68
N GLY A 72 -8.38 -6.38 -9.47
CA GLY A 72 -9.83 -6.50 -9.30
C GLY A 72 -10.52 -5.17 -9.59
N ASN A 73 -11.50 -5.17 -10.47
CA ASN A 73 -12.32 -3.98 -10.71
C ASN A 73 -13.21 -3.72 -9.48
N GLY A 74 -13.06 -2.55 -8.86
CA GLY A 74 -13.76 -2.21 -7.61
C GLY A 74 -12.97 -2.54 -6.35
N THR A 75 -11.82 -3.21 -6.45
CA THR A 75 -10.96 -3.49 -5.30
C THR A 75 -10.14 -2.26 -4.92
N LEU A 76 -10.10 -1.96 -3.63
CA LEU A 76 -9.29 -0.88 -3.06
C LEU A 76 -8.74 -1.33 -1.71
N VAL A 77 -7.45 -1.12 -1.51
CA VAL A 77 -6.82 -1.30 -0.20
C VAL A 77 -6.42 0.07 0.33
N ALA A 78 -6.98 0.46 1.47
CA ALA A 78 -6.72 1.75 2.10
C ALA A 78 -5.87 1.56 3.35
N PHE A 79 -4.78 2.32 3.43
CA PHE A 79 -3.86 2.34 4.56
C PHE A 79 -4.11 3.56 5.44
N THR A 80 -3.96 3.40 6.74
CA THR A 80 -4.01 4.51 7.67
C THR A 80 -2.72 5.33 7.61
N ALA A 81 -2.87 6.64 7.49
CA ALA A 81 -1.77 7.59 7.65
C ALA A 81 -2.00 8.42 8.92
N SER A 82 -0.92 8.84 9.58
CA SER A 82 -0.99 9.62 10.82
C SER A 82 -1.03 11.12 10.59
N SER A 83 -0.75 11.59 9.38
CA SER A 83 -0.81 13.02 9.04
C SER A 83 -1.15 13.25 7.57
N TRP A 84 -1.61 14.45 7.26
CA TRP A 84 -1.82 14.87 5.88
C TRP A 84 -0.49 14.86 5.10
N LYS A 85 0.61 15.22 5.76
CA LYS A 85 1.94 15.21 5.15
C LYS A 85 2.36 13.82 4.70
N GLU A 86 2.06 12.79 5.47
CA GLU A 86 2.30 11.41 5.05
C GLU A 86 1.52 11.05 3.79
N ILE A 87 0.28 11.53 3.66
CA ILE A 87 -0.55 11.29 2.48
C ILE A 87 0.01 12.00 1.26
N ASP A 88 0.46 13.25 1.42
CA ASP A 88 1.11 13.98 0.34
C ASP A 88 2.36 13.24 -0.14
N ASN A 89 3.18 12.76 0.79
CA ASN A 89 4.39 11.99 0.50
C ASN A 89 4.07 10.64 -0.15
N PHE A 90 3.04 9.94 0.33
CA PHE A 90 2.56 8.68 -0.25
C PHE A 90 2.22 8.84 -1.74
N HIS A 91 1.41 9.84 -2.07
CA HIS A 91 0.99 10.11 -3.45
C HIS A 91 2.17 10.48 -4.34
N GLU A 92 2.98 11.43 -3.90
CA GLU A 92 4.16 11.88 -4.64
C GLU A 92 5.13 10.73 -4.92
N THR A 93 5.41 9.92 -3.89
CA THR A 93 6.33 8.79 -4.00
C THR A 93 5.78 7.70 -4.93
N ALA A 94 4.49 7.38 -4.82
CA ALA A 94 3.86 6.40 -5.69
C ALA A 94 3.98 6.79 -7.17
N LEU A 95 3.74 8.06 -7.49
CA LEU A 95 3.87 8.54 -8.87
C LEU A 95 5.34 8.53 -9.32
N ALA A 96 6.27 8.94 -8.45
CA ALA A 96 7.71 8.93 -8.75
C ALA A 96 8.22 7.51 -9.03
N LYS A 97 7.60 6.48 -8.46
CA LYS A 97 7.96 5.07 -8.65
C LYS A 97 7.15 4.36 -9.74
N GLY A 98 6.45 5.11 -10.57
CA GLY A 98 5.77 4.59 -11.76
C GLY A 98 4.28 4.29 -11.59
N GLY A 99 3.72 4.53 -10.41
CA GLY A 99 2.29 4.44 -10.18
C GLY A 99 1.52 5.58 -10.86
N THR A 100 0.22 5.46 -10.91
CA THR A 100 -0.66 6.48 -11.49
C THR A 100 -1.60 7.04 -10.43
N SER A 101 -2.00 8.32 -10.60
CA SER A 101 -2.94 8.96 -9.68
C SER A 101 -4.38 8.54 -10.00
N GLU A 102 -5.13 8.22 -8.96
CA GLU A 102 -6.58 8.04 -9.00
C GLU A 102 -7.30 9.08 -8.12
N GLY A 103 -6.55 9.99 -7.54
CA GLY A 103 -7.05 11.12 -6.76
C GLY A 103 -5.94 11.78 -5.96
N ALA A 104 -5.67 13.06 -6.26
CA ALA A 104 -4.64 13.84 -5.57
C ALA A 104 -4.97 14.01 -4.07
N PRO A 105 -3.95 14.21 -3.22
CA PRO A 105 -4.18 14.46 -1.80
C PRO A 105 -5.15 15.62 -1.56
N GLY A 106 -6.10 15.42 -0.66
CA GLY A 106 -7.06 16.44 -0.30
C GLY A 106 -8.20 15.91 0.55
N LEU A 107 -9.00 16.82 1.06
CA LEU A 107 -10.20 16.50 1.83
C LEU A 107 -11.28 15.89 0.92
N ARG A 108 -11.94 14.88 1.44
CA ARG A 108 -13.11 14.22 0.81
C ARG A 108 -14.33 14.48 1.69
N LEU A 109 -14.87 15.69 1.60
CA LEU A 109 -15.93 16.20 2.49
C LEU A 109 -17.20 15.35 2.43
N HIS A 110 -17.44 14.67 1.32
CA HIS A 110 -18.60 13.78 1.17
C HIS A 110 -18.50 12.49 2.02
N TYR A 111 -17.30 12.17 2.53
CA TYR A 111 -17.14 11.07 3.49
C TYR A 111 -17.16 11.58 4.94
N ALA A 112 -16.38 12.62 5.24
CA ALA A 112 -16.34 13.27 6.54
C ALA A 112 -15.57 14.61 6.43
N PRO A 113 -15.81 15.55 7.37
CA PRO A 113 -15.12 16.87 7.33
C PRO A 113 -13.60 16.77 7.43
N ASP A 114 -13.09 15.72 8.08
CA ASP A 114 -11.67 15.50 8.36
C ASP A 114 -11.06 14.35 7.54
N PHE A 115 -11.76 13.89 6.52
CA PHE A 115 -11.31 12.75 5.71
C PHE A 115 -10.34 13.24 4.63
N TYR A 116 -9.04 13.14 4.92
CA TYR A 116 -7.97 13.50 4.00
C TYR A 116 -7.38 12.26 3.37
N ALA A 117 -7.36 12.19 2.06
CA ALA A 117 -6.95 10.97 1.35
C ALA A 117 -6.28 11.25 0.01
N ALA A 118 -5.53 10.27 -0.46
CA ALA A 118 -5.03 10.19 -1.82
C ALA A 118 -5.21 8.77 -2.35
N TYR A 119 -5.34 8.65 -3.66
CA TYR A 119 -5.59 7.37 -4.33
C TYR A 119 -4.59 7.21 -5.47
N VAL A 120 -4.02 6.01 -5.57
CA VAL A 120 -3.06 5.66 -6.63
C VAL A 120 -3.32 4.25 -7.15
N ARG A 121 -2.74 3.93 -8.29
CA ARG A 121 -2.59 2.54 -8.74
C ARG A 121 -1.12 2.17 -8.75
N ASP A 122 -0.84 0.92 -8.36
CA ASP A 122 0.50 0.37 -8.48
C ASP A 122 0.81 -0.01 -9.93
N LEU A 123 1.97 -0.62 -10.16
CA LEU A 123 2.44 -0.96 -11.50
C LEU A 123 1.65 -2.11 -12.16
N ASP A 124 0.89 -2.86 -11.39
CA ASP A 124 0.02 -3.94 -11.86
C ASP A 124 -1.45 -3.51 -11.93
N GLY A 125 -1.75 -2.25 -11.60
CA GLY A 125 -3.10 -1.69 -11.65
C GLY A 125 -3.90 -1.84 -10.37
N ASN A 126 -3.33 -2.37 -9.29
CA ASN A 126 -4.01 -2.46 -8.01
C ASN A 126 -4.24 -1.07 -7.43
N LYS A 127 -5.46 -0.78 -6.98
CA LYS A 127 -5.83 0.52 -6.43
C LYS A 127 -5.56 0.57 -4.93
N LEU A 128 -4.84 1.60 -4.52
CA LEU A 128 -4.43 1.85 -3.14
C LEU A 128 -4.88 3.23 -2.71
N ALA A 129 -5.13 3.39 -1.42
CA ALA A 129 -5.36 4.69 -0.80
C ALA A 129 -4.55 4.83 0.48
N ALA A 130 -4.24 6.06 0.83
CA ALA A 130 -3.83 6.43 2.18
C ALA A 130 -4.86 7.41 2.73
N VAL A 131 -5.28 7.21 3.97
CA VAL A 131 -6.35 7.98 4.61
C VAL A 131 -5.90 8.43 5.99
N CYS A 132 -6.06 9.72 6.26
CA CYS A 132 -5.87 10.31 7.58
C CYS A 132 -7.20 10.90 8.06
N ARG A 133 -7.56 10.59 9.30
CA ARG A 133 -8.67 11.21 9.99
C ARG A 133 -8.12 12.21 11.00
N GLY A 134 -8.78 13.37 11.10
CA GLY A 134 -8.31 14.47 11.94
C GLY A 134 -7.59 15.56 11.15
N PHE A 135 -7.54 16.76 11.73
CA PHE A 135 -6.89 17.91 11.14
C PHE A 135 -5.45 18.00 11.65
N THR A 136 -4.49 17.54 10.86
CA THR A 136 -3.07 17.49 11.23
C THR A 136 -2.27 18.66 10.67
N GLU A 137 -2.87 19.44 9.74
CA GLU A 137 -2.28 20.62 9.15
C GLU A 137 -3.19 21.85 9.42
N PRO A 138 -2.64 23.06 9.40
CA PRO A 138 -3.45 24.28 9.48
C PRO A 138 -4.49 24.34 8.35
N GLN A 139 -5.70 24.78 8.70
CA GLN A 139 -6.78 24.97 7.74
C GLN A 139 -6.60 26.29 6.96
#